data_53474c40e4859a141a56d4a877c1ef39
#
_entry.id   53474c40e4859a141a56d4a877c1ef39
#
_cell.length_a   1.000
_cell.length_b   1.000
_cell.length_c   1.000
_cell.angle_alpha   90.00
_cell.angle_beta   90.00
_cell.angle_gamma   90.00
#
_symmetry.space_group_name_H-M   'P 1'
#
loop_
_entity.id
_entity.type
_entity.pdbx_description
1 polymer ?
#
loop_
_entity_poly.entity_id
_entity_poly.type
_entity_poly.pdbx_seq_one_letter_code
_entity_poly.pdbx_strand_id
1 'polypeptide(L)'
;TDLFKVSPQARMNMDRVSPRLGAYIYAEPNQPFSADALGDDTDDATNDEDSVTLPADGIRTEPGATYNLSPTCAGAGKVAGWIDWNHNGTFDAGEKSNEAPCASGKAQLSWTVPADVVRSVDGEDGVGSATYMRLRITADNNGNGQKPVGGTATGEVEDYRVAVRVPTLQLVKNVDNKYATAEVAGLGADQWTLTGGAGAYTATGNGTTGGPTVVRTGNNDLSETTTNPAGAGYEMGQWSCEQAPGTVGENYSSALSGAT
;
A
#
# COMPACT_ATOMS: atom_id res chain seq x y z
N THR A 1 7.14 -2.50 14.30
CA THR A 1 6.95 -3.96 14.44
C THR A 1 7.78 -4.59 13.34
N ASP A 2 8.87 -5.27 13.71
CA ASP A 2 9.86 -5.76 12.76
C ASP A 2 9.32 -7.00 12.02
N LEU A 3 8.96 -6.87 10.76
CA LEU A 3 8.74 -7.99 9.82
C LEU A 3 9.86 -9.04 9.91
N PHE A 4 11.05 -8.60 10.29
CA PHE A 4 12.26 -9.38 10.33
C PHE A 4 12.47 -10.14 11.65
N LYS A 5 11.80 -9.74 12.75
CA LYS A 5 11.97 -10.43 14.06
C LYS A 5 11.42 -11.84 14.11
N VAL A 6 10.57 -12.23 13.18
CA VAL A 6 9.90 -13.54 13.16
C VAL A 6 10.42 -14.43 12.03
N SER A 7 11.36 -13.95 11.23
CA SER A 7 11.90 -14.72 10.10
C SER A 7 13.14 -15.50 10.53
N PRO A 8 13.06 -16.83 10.62
CA PRO A 8 14.29 -17.61 10.61
C PRO A 8 14.99 -17.35 9.29
N GLN A 9 16.23 -16.94 9.36
CA GLN A 9 17.13 -16.59 8.28
C GLN A 9 16.90 -17.43 7.03
N ALA A 10 16.62 -16.78 5.91
CA ALA A 10 16.77 -17.41 4.62
C ALA A 10 18.27 -17.60 4.39
N ARG A 11 18.75 -18.84 4.44
CA ARG A 11 20.16 -19.16 4.14
C ARG A 11 20.27 -19.66 2.72
N MET A 12 21.24 -19.14 2.00
CA MET A 12 21.56 -19.59 0.66
C MET A 12 22.88 -20.33 0.61
N ASN A 13 22.98 -21.28 -0.31
CA ASN A 13 24.23 -21.95 -0.64
C ASN A 13 24.72 -21.39 -1.98
N MET A 14 25.86 -20.72 -1.96
CA MET A 14 26.41 -20.03 -3.11
C MET A 14 27.13 -21.01 -4.04
N ASP A 15 26.40 -21.52 -5.02
CA ASP A 15 27.00 -22.05 -6.22
C ASP A 15 26.65 -21.08 -7.37
N ARG A 16 27.62 -20.64 -8.13
CA ARG A 16 27.49 -19.66 -9.22
C ARG A 16 26.52 -20.08 -10.36
N VAL A 17 25.88 -21.23 -10.22
CA VAL A 17 24.90 -21.81 -11.14
C VAL A 17 23.49 -21.76 -10.55
N SER A 18 23.31 -21.30 -9.33
CA SER A 18 22.00 -21.17 -8.69
C SER A 18 21.14 -20.12 -9.39
N PRO A 19 19.81 -20.31 -9.44
CA PRO A 19 18.95 -19.27 -9.94
C PRO A 19 19.09 -18.03 -9.03
N ARG A 20 19.12 -16.85 -9.64
CA ARG A 20 19.26 -15.58 -8.95
C ARG A 20 18.25 -14.55 -9.43
N LEU A 21 17.96 -13.61 -8.58
CA LEU A 21 17.35 -12.34 -8.90
C LEU A 21 18.46 -11.39 -9.37
N GLY A 22 18.15 -10.33 -10.06
CA GLY A 22 19.09 -9.32 -10.47
C GLY A 22 20.36 -9.79 -11.18
N ALA A 23 21.42 -9.03 -11.02
CA ALA A 23 22.73 -9.26 -11.61
C ALA A 23 23.76 -9.76 -10.59
N TYR A 24 23.61 -9.41 -9.31
CA TYR A 24 24.55 -9.70 -8.25
C TYR A 24 23.96 -10.64 -7.21
N ILE A 25 24.77 -11.45 -6.58
CA ILE A 25 24.42 -12.26 -5.40
C ILE A 25 25.58 -12.10 -4.41
N TYR A 26 25.26 -11.76 -3.17
CA TYR A 26 26.22 -11.79 -2.07
C TYR A 26 25.82 -12.85 -1.04
N ALA A 27 26.82 -13.52 -0.47
CA ALA A 27 26.61 -14.48 0.61
C ALA A 27 26.63 -13.78 1.94
N GLU A 28 25.48 -13.56 2.48
CA GLU A 28 25.33 -13.02 3.80
C GLU A 28 25.35 -14.15 4.85
N PRO A 29 26.38 -14.21 5.73
CA PRO A 29 26.41 -15.19 6.82
C PRO A 29 25.32 -14.93 7.88
N ASN A 30 24.85 -13.70 7.99
CA ASN A 30 23.75 -13.26 8.84
C ASN A 30 23.04 -12.13 8.10
N GLN A 31 21.73 -12.24 7.91
CA GLN A 31 20.94 -11.10 7.43
C GLN A 31 20.58 -10.20 8.62
N PRO A 32 21.28 -9.06 8.80
CA PRO A 32 20.89 -8.08 9.80
C PRO A 32 19.59 -7.40 9.36
N PHE A 33 18.71 -7.18 10.31
CA PHE A 33 17.45 -6.50 10.09
C PHE A 33 17.65 -4.99 10.09
N SER A 34 17.13 -4.31 9.08
CA SER A 34 17.13 -2.86 9.04
C SER A 34 15.78 -2.29 8.63
N ALA A 35 15.52 -1.05 9.04
CA ALA A 35 14.27 -0.37 8.72
C ALA A 35 14.19 0.11 7.26
N ASP A 36 15.31 0.14 6.58
CA ASP A 36 15.48 0.54 5.17
C ASP A 36 15.55 -0.66 4.22
N ALA A 37 15.59 -1.89 4.73
CA ALA A 37 15.83 -3.13 4.01
C ALA A 37 17.22 -3.21 3.34
N LEU A 38 18.21 -2.51 3.91
CA LEU A 38 19.60 -2.48 3.45
C LEU A 38 20.56 -2.99 4.55
N GLY A 39 20.06 -3.81 5.46
CA GLY A 39 20.82 -4.27 6.61
C GLY A 39 21.98 -5.19 6.26
N ASP A 40 21.86 -5.88 5.17
CA ASP A 40 22.84 -6.79 4.58
C ASP A 40 23.93 -6.06 3.78
N ASP A 41 23.64 -4.89 3.23
CA ASP A 41 24.61 -4.04 2.51
C ASP A 41 25.67 -3.38 3.40
N THR A 42 25.63 -3.58 4.72
CA THR A 42 26.52 -2.84 5.64
C THR A 42 27.97 -3.30 5.58
N ASP A 43 28.22 -4.52 5.11
CA ASP A 43 29.55 -5.14 5.11
C ASP A 43 30.25 -5.09 3.75
N ASP A 44 29.52 -4.74 2.67
CA ASP A 44 30.09 -4.49 1.37
C ASP A 44 29.43 -3.27 0.68
N ALA A 45 30.06 -2.75 -0.36
CA ALA A 45 29.63 -1.53 -1.03
C ALA A 45 28.68 -1.79 -2.21
N THR A 46 28.15 -3.00 -2.32
CA THR A 46 27.33 -3.40 -3.48
C THR A 46 25.99 -3.86 -2.99
N ASN A 47 24.98 -3.08 -3.31
CA ASN A 47 23.58 -3.41 -3.10
C ASN A 47 23.20 -4.54 -4.09
N ASP A 48 22.76 -5.67 -3.59
CA ASP A 48 22.28 -6.82 -4.37
C ASP A 48 20.74 -6.89 -4.47
N GLU A 49 20.00 -5.94 -3.87
CA GLU A 49 18.59 -5.67 -4.17
C GLU A 49 18.46 -4.96 -5.52
N ASP A 50 18.82 -5.67 -6.61
CA ASP A 50 18.93 -5.07 -7.94
C ASP A 50 17.98 -5.65 -8.98
N SER A 51 17.10 -6.58 -8.60
CA SER A 51 16.18 -7.20 -9.55
C SER A 51 15.06 -6.30 -10.03
N VAL A 52 14.70 -5.27 -9.26
CA VAL A 52 13.65 -4.31 -9.60
C VAL A 52 14.06 -2.87 -9.30
N THR A 53 13.57 -1.96 -10.14
CA THR A 53 13.55 -0.53 -9.83
C THR A 53 12.13 -0.13 -9.46
N LEU A 54 11.92 0.20 -8.21
CA LEU A 54 10.62 0.66 -7.71
C LEU A 54 10.40 2.15 -8.05
N PRO A 55 9.13 2.57 -8.26
CA PRO A 55 8.83 3.99 -8.43
C PRO A 55 9.24 4.79 -7.19
N ALA A 56 9.95 5.90 -7.39
CA ALA A 56 10.44 6.74 -6.29
C ALA A 56 9.30 7.33 -5.43
N ASP A 57 8.11 7.50 -6.02
CA ASP A 57 6.90 7.99 -5.34
C ASP A 57 6.00 6.85 -4.81
N GLY A 58 6.44 5.60 -4.92
CA GLY A 58 5.75 4.42 -4.42
C GLY A 58 4.86 3.71 -5.44
N ILE A 59 4.33 2.58 -5.00
CA ILE A 59 3.39 1.74 -5.77
C ILE A 59 2.02 2.41 -5.76
N ARG A 60 1.56 2.88 -6.93
CA ARG A 60 0.21 3.44 -7.10
C ARG A 60 -0.75 2.32 -7.43
N THR A 61 -1.77 2.15 -6.60
CA THR A 61 -2.75 1.07 -6.75
C THR A 61 -4.06 1.41 -6.04
N GLU A 62 -5.01 0.47 -6.07
CA GLU A 62 -6.28 0.56 -5.33
C GLU A 62 -6.76 -0.83 -4.92
N PRO A 63 -7.66 -0.95 -3.93
CA PRO A 63 -8.21 -2.24 -3.52
C PRO A 63 -8.84 -3.01 -4.70
N GLY A 64 -8.49 -4.28 -4.83
CA GLY A 64 -8.96 -5.18 -5.90
C GLY A 64 -8.29 -4.97 -7.26
N ALA A 65 -7.38 -3.99 -7.40
CA ALA A 65 -6.60 -3.83 -8.61
C ALA A 65 -5.54 -4.94 -8.75
N THR A 66 -5.05 -5.10 -9.95
CA THR A 66 -3.90 -5.97 -10.24
C THR A 66 -2.63 -5.14 -10.26
N TYR A 67 -1.68 -5.47 -9.41
CA TYR A 67 -0.33 -4.92 -9.45
C TYR A 67 0.60 -5.94 -10.13
N ASN A 68 1.36 -5.49 -11.12
CA ASN A 68 2.30 -6.32 -11.88
C ASN A 68 3.73 -5.85 -11.68
N LEU A 69 4.65 -6.80 -11.56
CA LEU A 69 6.09 -6.55 -11.43
C LEU A 69 6.85 -7.56 -12.26
N SER A 70 7.98 -7.15 -12.83
CA SER A 70 8.79 -8.00 -13.69
C SER A 70 10.25 -8.00 -13.23
N PRO A 71 10.57 -8.62 -12.08
CA PRO A 71 11.94 -8.69 -11.61
C PRO A 71 12.84 -9.38 -12.62
N THR A 72 14.06 -8.87 -12.75
CA THR A 72 15.12 -9.51 -13.52
C THR A 72 15.60 -10.74 -12.76
N CYS A 73 15.98 -11.77 -13.51
CA CYS A 73 16.43 -13.04 -12.91
C CYS A 73 17.30 -13.82 -13.88
N ALA A 74 18.02 -14.81 -13.37
CA ALA A 74 18.79 -15.73 -14.18
C ALA A 74 18.75 -17.15 -13.59
N GLY A 75 19.01 -18.15 -14.45
CA GLY A 75 18.97 -19.55 -14.06
C GLY A 75 17.58 -20.16 -14.06
N ALA A 76 17.51 -21.47 -13.84
CA ALA A 76 16.26 -22.23 -13.85
C ALA A 76 15.64 -22.20 -12.45
N GLY A 77 14.74 -21.25 -12.21
CA GLY A 77 14.04 -21.11 -10.93
C GLY A 77 12.64 -20.55 -11.10
N LYS A 78 11.86 -20.62 -10.02
CA LYS A 78 10.58 -19.94 -9.91
C LYS A 78 10.72 -18.76 -8.93
N VAL A 79 10.14 -17.65 -9.31
CA VAL A 79 10.06 -16.44 -8.50
C VAL A 79 8.66 -16.34 -7.88
N ALA A 80 8.61 -15.96 -6.63
CA ALA A 80 7.42 -15.52 -5.93
C ALA A 80 7.74 -14.23 -5.16
N GLY A 81 6.72 -13.39 -4.96
CA GLY A 81 6.86 -12.15 -4.22
C GLY A 81 5.75 -11.98 -3.18
N TRP A 82 6.02 -11.21 -2.16
CA TRP A 82 5.09 -10.80 -1.10
C TRP A 82 5.20 -9.32 -0.89
N ILE A 83 4.08 -8.64 -0.69
CA ILE A 83 4.01 -7.24 -0.30
C ILE A 83 3.09 -7.16 0.91
N ASP A 84 3.58 -6.62 2.03
CA ASP A 84 2.78 -6.36 3.22
C ASP A 84 1.86 -5.15 2.95
N TRP A 85 0.73 -5.41 2.28
CA TRP A 85 -0.20 -4.38 1.84
C TRP A 85 -0.94 -3.71 2.99
N ASN A 86 -1.15 -4.41 4.09
CA ASN A 86 -1.91 -3.92 5.24
C ASN A 86 -1.04 -3.38 6.38
N HIS A 87 0.29 -3.36 6.19
CA HIS A 87 1.29 -2.86 7.12
C HIS A 87 1.22 -3.53 8.51
N ASN A 88 0.80 -4.79 8.57
CA ASN A 88 0.69 -5.52 9.83
C ASN A 88 2.00 -6.15 10.32
N GLY A 89 3.05 -6.10 9.51
CA GLY A 89 4.37 -6.63 9.81
C GLY A 89 4.51 -8.12 9.54
N THR A 90 3.62 -8.72 8.76
CA THR A 90 3.68 -10.13 8.34
C THR A 90 3.33 -10.24 6.86
N PHE A 91 3.87 -11.24 6.18
CA PHE A 91 3.46 -11.56 4.82
C PHE A 91 2.34 -12.60 4.87
N ASP A 92 1.11 -12.15 4.71
CA ASP A 92 -0.08 -12.99 4.75
C ASP A 92 -0.32 -13.72 3.43
N ALA A 93 -1.19 -14.74 3.46
CA ALA A 93 -1.49 -15.54 2.27
C ALA A 93 -2.09 -14.70 1.10
N GLY A 94 -2.86 -13.65 1.42
CA GLY A 94 -3.46 -12.71 0.46
C GLY A 94 -2.47 -11.73 -0.16
N GLU A 95 -1.24 -11.69 0.33
CA GLU A 95 -0.19 -10.75 -0.07
C GLU A 95 0.85 -11.36 -1.00
N LYS A 96 0.70 -12.63 -1.31
CA LYS A 96 1.56 -13.38 -2.22
C LYS A 96 1.16 -13.13 -3.68
N SER A 97 2.17 -12.99 -4.55
CA SER A 97 1.98 -13.02 -6.00
C SER A 97 1.65 -14.43 -6.51
N ASN A 98 1.34 -14.52 -7.81
CA ASN A 98 1.53 -15.79 -8.52
C ASN A 98 3.01 -16.22 -8.45
N GLU A 99 3.26 -17.49 -8.76
CA GLU A 99 4.60 -18.02 -8.97
C GLU A 99 4.90 -18.03 -10.47
N ALA A 100 6.04 -17.50 -10.86
CA ALA A 100 6.44 -17.40 -12.26
C ALA A 100 7.84 -17.98 -12.48
N PRO A 101 8.08 -18.72 -13.58
CA PRO A 101 9.41 -19.14 -13.93
C PRO A 101 10.27 -17.93 -14.33
N CYS A 102 11.57 -18.01 -14.06
CA CYS A 102 12.54 -17.11 -14.68
C CYS A 102 12.69 -17.47 -16.16
N ALA A 103 12.11 -16.65 -17.03
CA ALA A 103 12.10 -16.89 -18.47
C ALA A 103 12.57 -15.63 -19.22
N SER A 104 13.53 -15.82 -20.14
CA SER A 104 14.11 -14.71 -20.90
C SER A 104 14.64 -13.57 -20.02
N GLY A 105 15.21 -13.91 -18.86
CA GLY A 105 15.82 -12.95 -17.94
C GLY A 105 14.85 -12.21 -17.02
N LYS A 106 13.57 -12.59 -17.00
CA LYS A 106 12.53 -11.94 -16.15
C LYS A 106 11.49 -12.95 -15.66
N ALA A 107 10.91 -12.66 -14.51
CA ALA A 107 9.70 -13.33 -14.05
C ALA A 107 8.51 -12.35 -14.12
N GLN A 108 7.31 -12.86 -14.41
CA GLN A 108 6.09 -12.03 -14.48
C GLN A 108 5.25 -12.27 -13.25
N LEU A 109 5.36 -11.38 -12.29
CA LEU A 109 4.61 -11.44 -11.04
C LEU A 109 3.36 -10.57 -11.10
N SER A 110 2.31 -11.01 -10.42
CA SER A 110 1.03 -10.33 -10.36
C SER A 110 0.42 -10.55 -8.98
N TRP A 111 -0.07 -9.48 -8.36
CA TRP A 111 -0.84 -9.48 -7.12
C TRP A 111 -2.24 -8.98 -7.37
N THR A 112 -3.20 -9.49 -6.62
CA THR A 112 -4.48 -8.82 -6.40
C THR A 112 -4.35 -8.01 -5.13
N VAL A 113 -4.46 -6.69 -5.22
CA VAL A 113 -4.36 -5.81 -4.05
C VAL A 113 -5.51 -6.08 -3.09
N PRO A 114 -5.26 -6.44 -1.83
CA PRO A 114 -6.32 -6.81 -0.89
C PRO A 114 -7.19 -5.61 -0.50
N ALA A 115 -8.37 -5.90 0.07
CA ALA A 115 -9.34 -4.88 0.45
C ALA A 115 -8.88 -4.02 1.65
N ASP A 116 -8.03 -4.57 2.48
CA ASP A 116 -7.46 -3.96 3.69
C ASP A 116 -6.12 -3.27 3.44
N VAL A 117 -5.79 -3.00 2.18
CA VAL A 117 -4.57 -2.25 1.82
C VAL A 117 -4.52 -0.91 2.55
N VAL A 118 -3.35 -0.57 3.07
CA VAL A 118 -3.10 0.66 3.82
C VAL A 118 -2.25 1.61 2.99
N ARG A 119 -2.61 2.90 3.00
CA ARG A 119 -1.81 3.95 2.39
C ARG A 119 -0.57 4.22 3.24
N SER A 120 0.60 4.22 2.63
CA SER A 120 1.80 4.78 3.24
C SER A 120 1.67 6.30 3.37
N VAL A 121 1.91 6.82 4.56
CA VAL A 121 1.99 8.27 4.80
C VAL A 121 3.44 8.72 4.76
N ASP A 122 3.69 9.88 4.19
CA ASP A 122 5.03 10.46 4.18
C ASP A 122 5.36 10.97 5.59
N GLY A 123 6.50 10.54 6.15
CA GLY A 123 7.05 11.12 7.37
C GLY A 123 7.89 12.35 7.06
N GLU A 124 8.03 13.26 8.03
CA GLU A 124 8.90 14.45 7.91
C GLU A 124 10.38 14.09 7.72
N ASP A 125 10.76 12.88 8.09
CA ASP A 125 12.11 12.32 7.97
C ASP A 125 12.34 11.51 6.68
N GLY A 126 11.37 11.49 5.78
CA GLY A 126 11.39 10.64 4.57
C GLY A 126 11.22 9.14 4.86
N VAL A 127 11.11 8.76 6.13
CA VAL A 127 10.96 7.39 6.62
C VAL A 127 9.49 7.06 6.92
N GLY A 128 8.55 7.74 6.29
CA GLY A 128 7.11 7.52 6.47
C GLY A 128 6.70 6.05 6.59
N SER A 129 5.46 5.76 6.82
CA SER A 129 4.92 4.40 7.00
C SER A 129 5.06 3.53 5.72
N ALA A 130 6.30 3.41 5.21
CA ALA A 130 6.61 2.46 4.16
C ALA A 130 6.40 1.03 4.68
N THR A 131 6.06 0.14 3.78
CA THR A 131 6.00 -1.29 4.05
C THR A 131 7.14 -2.02 3.35
N TYR A 132 7.06 -3.33 3.32
CA TYR A 132 8.11 -4.18 2.76
C TYR A 132 7.58 -5.07 1.66
N MET A 133 8.44 -5.33 0.69
CA MET A 133 8.27 -6.35 -0.33
C MET A 133 9.42 -7.33 -0.24
N ARG A 134 9.14 -8.61 -0.35
CA ARG A 134 10.12 -9.68 -0.46
C ARG A 134 9.97 -10.38 -1.80
N LEU A 135 11.06 -10.59 -2.50
CA LEU A 135 11.14 -11.43 -3.68
C LEU A 135 12.00 -12.66 -3.37
N ARG A 136 11.62 -13.81 -3.88
CA ARG A 136 12.41 -15.03 -3.75
C ARG A 136 12.45 -15.79 -5.07
N ILE A 137 13.63 -16.27 -5.43
CA ILE A 137 13.81 -17.24 -6.51
C ILE A 137 14.36 -18.55 -5.94
N THR A 138 13.90 -19.67 -6.44
CA THR A 138 14.45 -20.99 -6.08
C THR A 138 14.23 -22.02 -7.20
N ALA A 139 15.16 -22.95 -7.32
CA ALA A 139 14.98 -24.17 -8.10
C ALA A 139 14.40 -25.32 -7.25
N ASP A 140 14.29 -25.14 -5.94
CA ASP A 140 13.82 -26.21 -5.06
C ASP A 140 12.32 -26.46 -5.22
N ASN A 141 11.96 -27.72 -5.33
CA ASN A 141 10.56 -28.17 -5.38
C ASN A 141 10.03 -28.62 -4.00
N ASN A 142 10.75 -28.28 -2.91
CA ASN A 142 10.37 -28.66 -1.55
C ASN A 142 9.26 -27.79 -0.94
N GLY A 143 8.75 -26.81 -1.67
CA GLY A 143 7.70 -25.89 -1.25
C GLY A 143 8.17 -24.76 -0.32
N ASN A 144 9.43 -24.72 0.10
CA ASN A 144 9.94 -23.64 0.98
C ASN A 144 10.20 -22.35 0.21
N GLY A 145 10.62 -22.42 -1.03
CA GLY A 145 10.77 -21.25 -1.88
C GLY A 145 9.45 -20.53 -2.21
N GLN A 146 8.34 -21.18 -1.89
CA GLN A 146 6.99 -20.65 -2.06
C GLN A 146 6.44 -20.00 -0.79
N LYS A 147 7.26 -19.88 0.26
CA LYS A 147 6.93 -19.25 1.54
C LYS A 147 7.77 -17.99 1.72
N PRO A 148 7.26 -16.99 2.41
CA PRO A 148 8.03 -15.77 2.67
C PRO A 148 9.20 -16.00 3.63
N VAL A 149 9.19 -17.08 4.37
CA VAL A 149 10.18 -17.44 5.40
C VAL A 149 10.70 -18.87 5.21
N GLY A 150 11.83 -19.17 5.80
CA GLY A 150 12.47 -20.50 5.76
C GLY A 150 13.54 -20.60 4.68
N GLY A 151 14.55 -21.47 4.92
CA GLY A 151 15.68 -21.67 4.03
C GLY A 151 15.32 -22.51 2.80
N THR A 152 16.01 -22.25 1.70
CA THR A 152 16.07 -23.08 0.50
C THR A 152 17.51 -23.52 0.27
N ALA A 153 17.69 -24.65 -0.45
CA ALA A 153 19.04 -25.12 -0.78
C ALA A 153 19.68 -24.32 -1.92
N THR A 154 18.83 -23.67 -2.74
CA THR A 154 19.26 -22.88 -3.90
C THR A 154 18.39 -21.63 -4.02
N GLY A 155 18.92 -20.59 -4.65
CA GLY A 155 18.16 -19.40 -4.98
C GLY A 155 18.61 -18.17 -4.20
N GLU A 156 17.76 -17.16 -4.16
CA GLU A 156 18.03 -15.85 -3.60
C GLU A 156 16.76 -15.22 -2.99
N VAL A 157 16.96 -14.30 -2.09
CA VAL A 157 15.93 -13.48 -1.46
C VAL A 157 16.38 -12.03 -1.54
N GLU A 158 15.51 -11.16 -2.00
CA GLU A 158 15.69 -9.72 -1.96
C GLU A 158 14.54 -9.06 -1.21
N ASP A 159 14.87 -8.11 -0.35
CA ASP A 159 13.92 -7.36 0.46
C ASP A 159 13.95 -5.88 0.08
N TYR A 160 12.78 -5.31 -0.14
CA TYR A 160 12.63 -3.92 -0.55
C TYR A 160 11.73 -3.17 0.41
N ARG A 161 12.13 -1.96 0.76
CA ARG A 161 11.22 -1.01 1.40
C ARG A 161 10.38 -0.32 0.33
N VAL A 162 9.05 -0.35 0.47
CA VAL A 162 8.12 0.16 -0.52
C VAL A 162 7.09 1.10 0.09
N ALA A 163 6.75 2.18 -0.60
CA ALA A 163 5.59 2.99 -0.27
C ALA A 163 4.39 2.55 -1.10
N VAL A 164 3.21 2.50 -0.48
CA VAL A 164 1.95 2.16 -1.15
C VAL A 164 1.07 3.41 -1.20
N ARG A 165 0.61 3.75 -2.40
CA ARG A 165 -0.23 4.92 -2.68
C ARG A 165 -1.60 4.47 -3.16
N VAL A 166 -2.58 4.56 -2.29
CA VAL A 166 -3.99 4.29 -2.60
C VAL A 166 -4.82 5.56 -2.49
N PRO A 167 -5.89 5.71 -3.29
CA PRO A 167 -6.78 6.85 -3.16
C PRO A 167 -7.47 6.85 -1.79
N THR A 168 -7.59 8.03 -1.21
CA THR A 168 -8.29 8.21 0.06
C THR A 168 -9.26 9.38 -0.03
N LEU A 169 -10.34 9.33 0.74
CA LEU A 169 -11.36 10.36 0.85
C LEU A 169 -11.61 10.69 2.32
N GLN A 170 -11.63 11.97 2.65
CA GLN A 170 -12.14 12.48 3.91
C GLN A 170 -13.22 13.52 3.63
N LEU A 171 -14.36 13.41 4.28
CA LEU A 171 -15.45 14.36 4.19
C LEU A 171 -15.51 15.19 5.47
N VAL A 172 -15.73 16.49 5.32
CA VAL A 172 -15.90 17.44 6.44
C VAL A 172 -17.09 18.31 6.15
N LYS A 173 -18.02 18.40 7.11
CA LYS A 173 -19.17 19.28 7.05
C LYS A 173 -18.83 20.65 7.60
N ASN A 174 -19.05 21.67 6.81
CA ASN A 174 -19.08 23.06 7.26
C ASN A 174 -20.54 23.52 7.36
N VAL A 175 -20.92 24.08 8.51
CA VAL A 175 -22.26 24.62 8.76
C VAL A 175 -22.16 26.11 8.95
N ASP A 176 -22.88 26.88 8.14
CA ASP A 176 -23.03 28.32 8.31
C ASP A 176 -24.30 28.63 9.11
N ASN A 177 -24.12 29.03 10.35
CA ASN A 177 -25.20 29.42 11.28
C ASN A 177 -25.48 30.93 11.27
N LYS A 178 -25.23 31.60 10.15
CA LYS A 178 -25.34 33.05 10.04
C LYS A 178 -26.66 33.63 10.51
N TYR A 179 -27.74 32.88 10.36
CA TYR A 179 -29.09 33.31 10.76
C TYR A 179 -29.59 32.65 12.05
N ALA A 180 -28.71 31.92 12.78
CA ALA A 180 -29.06 31.39 14.09
C ALA A 180 -29.25 32.56 15.08
N THR A 181 -30.26 32.43 15.92
CA THR A 181 -30.59 33.41 16.99
C THR A 181 -30.49 32.75 18.35
N ALA A 182 -30.60 33.54 19.42
CA ALA A 182 -30.65 32.98 20.78
C ALA A 182 -31.85 32.08 21.02
N GLU A 183 -32.91 32.22 20.22
CA GLU A 183 -34.15 31.44 20.30
C GLU A 183 -34.11 30.21 19.38
N VAL A 184 -33.32 30.29 18.30
CA VAL A 184 -33.11 29.20 17.33
C VAL A 184 -31.61 28.90 17.25
N ALA A 185 -31.18 27.99 18.10
CA ALA A 185 -29.79 27.58 18.13
C ALA A 185 -29.40 26.93 16.76
N GLY A 186 -28.22 27.34 16.25
CA GLY A 186 -27.66 26.73 15.08
C GLY A 186 -27.25 25.26 15.32
N LEU A 187 -27.29 24.44 14.29
CA LEU A 187 -26.88 23.06 14.36
C LEU A 187 -25.36 22.93 14.25
N GLY A 188 -24.78 22.00 14.99
CA GLY A 188 -23.40 21.57 14.81
C GLY A 188 -23.21 20.68 13.58
N ALA A 189 -22.01 20.59 13.06
CA ALA A 189 -21.70 19.73 11.92
C ALA A 189 -22.02 18.25 12.17
N ASP A 190 -21.90 17.81 13.43
CA ASP A 190 -22.18 16.45 13.91
C ASP A 190 -23.64 16.00 13.73
N GLN A 191 -24.54 16.93 13.42
CA GLN A 191 -25.95 16.64 13.13
C GLN A 191 -26.17 16.13 11.69
N TRP A 192 -25.15 16.15 10.85
CA TRP A 192 -25.20 15.62 9.48
C TRP A 192 -24.35 14.35 9.37
N THR A 193 -24.93 13.31 8.81
CA THR A 193 -24.20 12.12 8.37
C THR A 193 -23.71 12.35 6.96
N LEU A 194 -22.42 12.24 6.77
CA LEU A 194 -21.73 12.34 5.48
C LEU A 194 -21.44 10.94 4.97
N THR A 195 -21.61 10.73 3.68
CA THR A 195 -21.21 9.47 3.02
C THR A 195 -20.58 9.79 1.69
N GLY A 196 -19.47 9.13 1.37
CA GLY A 196 -18.80 9.28 0.10
C GLY A 196 -18.02 8.04 -0.28
N GLY A 197 -18.06 7.67 -1.55
CA GLY A 197 -17.38 6.47 -2.03
C GLY A 197 -18.24 5.64 -2.96
N ALA A 198 -17.78 4.42 -3.24
CA ALA A 198 -18.46 3.48 -4.12
C ALA A 198 -18.44 2.05 -3.54
N GLY A 199 -19.60 1.45 -3.37
CA GLY A 199 -19.75 0.07 -2.91
C GLY A 199 -19.15 -0.17 -1.52
N ALA A 200 -18.26 -1.13 -1.41
CA ALA A 200 -17.61 -1.50 -0.14
C ALA A 200 -16.55 -0.49 0.34
N TYR A 201 -16.13 0.44 -0.53
CA TYR A 201 -15.11 1.45 -0.24
C TYR A 201 -15.77 2.80 -0.04
N THR A 202 -16.44 2.94 1.10
CA THR A 202 -17.25 4.10 1.43
C THR A 202 -16.79 4.69 2.76
N ALA A 203 -16.49 5.99 2.75
CA ALA A 203 -16.26 6.78 3.95
C ALA A 203 -17.61 7.27 4.49
N THR A 204 -17.89 7.11 5.78
CA THR A 204 -19.09 7.64 6.42
C THR A 204 -18.81 8.16 7.82
N GLY A 205 -19.51 9.19 8.25
CA GLY A 205 -19.36 9.77 9.59
C GLY A 205 -20.25 10.99 9.81
N ASN A 206 -20.42 11.37 11.08
CA ASN A 206 -21.20 12.53 11.48
C ASN A 206 -20.31 13.78 11.58
N GLY A 207 -20.60 14.79 10.78
CA GLY A 207 -19.81 16.03 10.69
C GLY A 207 -18.45 15.85 10.00
N THR A 208 -17.84 14.70 10.18
CA THR A 208 -16.61 14.29 9.50
C THR A 208 -16.56 12.75 9.40
N THR A 209 -15.89 12.24 8.39
CA THR A 209 -15.61 10.80 8.28
C THR A 209 -14.42 10.35 9.16
N GLY A 210 -13.93 11.21 10.05
CA GLY A 210 -12.72 10.96 10.83
C GLY A 210 -11.45 11.26 10.03
N GLY A 211 -10.60 10.26 9.84
CA GLY A 211 -9.42 10.36 8.99
C GLY A 211 -9.71 10.01 7.53
N PRO A 212 -8.68 10.06 6.67
CA PRO A 212 -8.77 9.61 5.30
C PRO A 212 -9.11 8.11 5.24
N THR A 213 -10.18 7.77 4.52
CA THR A 213 -10.63 6.39 4.28
C THR A 213 -10.23 5.98 2.87
N VAL A 214 -9.72 4.77 2.70
CA VAL A 214 -9.38 4.22 1.38
C VAL A 214 -10.64 4.10 0.53
N VAL A 215 -10.59 4.64 -0.67
CA VAL A 215 -11.64 4.56 -1.68
C VAL A 215 -11.08 4.01 -2.99
N ARG A 216 -11.92 3.83 -4.00
CA ARG A 216 -11.46 3.47 -5.35
C ARG A 216 -11.36 4.71 -6.24
N THR A 217 -10.55 4.62 -7.27
CA THR A 217 -10.52 5.64 -8.34
C THR A 217 -11.86 5.67 -9.10
N GLY A 218 -12.11 6.77 -9.79
CA GLY A 218 -13.34 6.98 -10.56
C GLY A 218 -14.40 7.76 -9.80
N ASN A 219 -15.66 7.54 -10.14
CA ASN A 219 -16.77 8.27 -9.54
C ASN A 219 -17.05 7.77 -8.13
N ASN A 220 -17.01 8.68 -7.18
CA ASN A 220 -17.41 8.46 -5.79
C ASN A 220 -18.63 9.34 -5.52
N ASP A 221 -19.77 8.71 -5.25
CA ASP A 221 -20.99 9.42 -4.91
C ASP A 221 -20.84 10.07 -3.54
N LEU A 222 -21.25 11.34 -3.43
CA LEU A 222 -21.23 12.10 -2.16
C LEU A 222 -22.67 12.38 -1.74
N SER A 223 -22.95 12.20 -0.46
CA SER A 223 -24.25 12.54 0.11
C SER A 223 -24.13 13.05 1.54
N GLU A 224 -25.07 13.86 1.94
CA GLU A 224 -25.28 14.26 3.33
C GLU A 224 -26.74 14.11 3.71
N THR A 225 -27.00 13.68 4.93
CA THR A 225 -28.32 13.53 5.50
C THR A 225 -28.36 14.01 6.94
N THR A 226 -29.49 14.50 7.40
CA THR A 226 -29.74 14.79 8.81
C THR A 226 -31.11 14.30 9.22
N THR A 227 -31.19 13.73 10.42
CA THR A 227 -32.46 13.37 11.06
C THR A 227 -33.01 14.45 11.97
N ASN A 228 -32.23 15.54 12.16
CA ASN A 228 -32.68 16.65 12.99
C ASN A 228 -33.73 17.47 12.23
N PRO A 229 -34.96 17.66 12.77
CA PRO A 229 -36.00 18.43 12.10
C PRO A 229 -35.62 19.90 11.84
N ALA A 230 -34.73 20.49 12.67
CA ALA A 230 -34.21 21.82 12.44
C ALA A 230 -33.29 21.88 11.18
N GLY A 231 -32.77 20.77 10.71
CA GLY A 231 -32.00 20.71 9.48
C GLY A 231 -32.81 21.08 8.24
N ALA A 232 -34.16 20.97 8.28
CA ALA A 232 -35.03 21.41 7.21
C ALA A 232 -34.97 22.92 6.91
N GLY A 233 -34.44 23.72 7.82
CA GLY A 233 -34.20 25.16 7.64
C GLY A 233 -32.85 25.52 6.99
N TYR A 234 -32.01 24.53 6.68
CA TYR A 234 -30.74 24.74 6.03
C TYR A 234 -30.81 24.47 4.55
N GLU A 235 -30.12 25.28 3.78
CA GLU A 235 -29.90 25.01 2.36
C GLU A 235 -28.59 24.25 2.18
N MET A 236 -28.62 23.25 1.29
CA MET A 236 -27.39 22.53 0.93
C MET A 236 -26.46 23.43 0.13
N GLY A 237 -25.23 23.55 0.61
CA GLY A 237 -24.15 24.15 -0.13
C GLY A 237 -23.60 23.20 -1.22
N GLN A 238 -22.60 23.71 -1.92
CA GLN A 238 -21.86 22.86 -2.89
C GLN A 238 -20.71 22.15 -2.19
N TRP A 239 -20.46 20.94 -2.66
CA TRP A 239 -19.24 20.24 -2.30
C TRP A 239 -18.02 20.97 -2.89
N SER A 240 -16.96 21.08 -2.12
CA SER A 240 -15.64 21.51 -2.58
C SER A 240 -14.61 20.44 -2.24
N CYS A 241 -13.61 20.26 -3.11
CA CYS A 241 -12.54 19.33 -2.86
C CYS A 241 -11.22 20.07 -2.74
N GLU A 242 -10.45 19.68 -1.74
CA GLU A 242 -9.08 20.15 -1.52
C GLU A 242 -8.15 18.93 -1.49
N GLN A 243 -6.95 19.10 -2.01
CA GLN A 243 -5.92 18.08 -1.86
C GLN A 243 -5.43 18.08 -0.40
N ALA A 244 -5.37 16.91 0.21
CA ALA A 244 -4.82 16.79 1.55
C ALA A 244 -3.35 17.26 1.58
N PRO A 245 -2.91 18.02 2.60
CA PRO A 245 -1.53 18.43 2.74
C PRO A 245 -0.58 17.22 2.73
N GLY A 246 0.55 17.33 2.04
CA GLY A 246 1.54 16.26 1.96
C GLY A 246 1.33 15.22 0.85
N THR A 247 0.26 15.32 0.06
CA THR A 247 0.05 14.46 -1.11
C THR A 247 0.66 15.10 -2.34
N VAL A 248 1.86 14.67 -2.73
CA VAL A 248 2.54 15.22 -3.91
C VAL A 248 2.13 14.43 -5.15
N GLY A 249 1.70 15.15 -6.21
CA GLY A 249 1.56 14.59 -7.57
C GLY A 249 0.26 13.84 -7.86
N GLU A 250 -0.79 13.97 -7.04
CA GLU A 250 -2.11 13.42 -7.33
C GLU A 250 -2.98 14.44 -8.06
N ASN A 251 -3.39 14.11 -9.29
CA ASN A 251 -4.28 14.97 -10.06
C ASN A 251 -5.71 14.85 -9.54
N TYR A 252 -6.23 15.91 -8.97
CA TYR A 252 -7.65 16.09 -8.77
C TYR A 252 -8.30 16.54 -10.07
N SER A 253 -9.33 15.84 -10.51
CA SER A 253 -10.36 16.43 -11.34
C SER A 253 -11.65 16.45 -10.53
N SER A 254 -11.95 17.55 -9.87
CA SER A 254 -13.24 17.74 -9.22
C SER A 254 -14.27 18.22 -10.24
N ALA A 255 -14.77 17.30 -11.05
CA ALA A 255 -16.09 17.52 -11.66
C ALA A 255 -17.13 17.11 -10.60
N LEU A 256 -17.44 18.01 -9.68
CA LEU A 256 -18.54 17.82 -8.74
C LEU A 256 -19.83 18.01 -9.54
N SER A 257 -20.38 16.93 -10.09
CA SER A 257 -21.71 16.95 -10.68
C SER A 257 -22.74 16.85 -9.55
N GLY A 258 -23.37 17.97 -9.28
CA GLY A 258 -24.66 18.18 -8.65
C GLY A 258 -25.07 17.24 -7.52
N ALA A 259 -24.90 17.69 -6.27
CA ALA A 259 -25.84 17.34 -5.21
C ALA A 259 -27.17 18.05 -5.53
N THR A 260 -28.19 17.30 -5.91
CA THR A 260 -29.59 17.75 -5.89
C THR A 260 -30.21 17.38 -4.57
#